data_6f55dd60ae4084d6d74f0ded56bd3a5d
#
_entry.id   6f55dd60ae4084d6d74f0ded56bd3a5d
#
_cell.length_a   1.000
_cell.length_b   1.000
_cell.length_c   1.000
_cell.angle_alpha   90.00
_cell.angle_beta   90.00
_cell.angle_gamma   90.00
#
_symmetry.space_group_name_H-M   'P 1'
#
loop_
_entity.id
_entity.type
_entity.pdbx_description
1 polymer ?
#
loop_
_entity_poly.entity_id
_entity_poly.type
_entity_poly.pdbx_seq_one_letter_code
_entity_poly.pdbx_strand_id
1 'polypeptide(L)'
;LAGESEEHQRLTELFQHRYGGTGALAGHAVGNLVFTGLWELTGDPIEALDAVGSILGVAGRVLPMSPVALDIAAEVVGLESDPRVVRTIIGQVAVATTPGSVRRVRLIPEDPPAAAGVVEAVDSADVVVLGPGSWFTSVIPNVLVPEIAAALARTPATKVLVLNLAPQPGETAGFSSEQHLHVLRQHAPQIDVDVIL
;
A
#
# COMPACT_ATOMS: atom_id res chain seq x y z
N LEU A 1 17.19 -0.93 6.41
CA LEU A 1 17.62 -1.80 5.30
C LEU A 1 18.68 -1.12 4.42
N ALA A 2 19.04 0.13 4.68
CA ALA A 2 20.25 0.76 4.19
C ALA A 2 21.45 0.19 4.96
N GLY A 3 22.60 0.04 4.27
CA GLY A 3 23.80 -0.57 4.83
C GLY A 3 24.30 0.09 6.12
N GLU A 4 25.07 -0.64 6.89
CA GLU A 4 25.51 -0.30 8.28
C GLU A 4 26.52 0.86 8.39
N SER A 5 26.85 1.60 7.32
CA SER A 5 27.78 2.73 7.40
C SER A 5 27.08 3.99 7.91
N GLU A 6 27.84 4.85 8.64
CA GLU A 6 27.34 6.18 9.08
C GLU A 6 26.81 7.03 7.93
N GLU A 7 27.36 6.87 6.74
CA GLU A 7 26.95 7.58 5.54
C GLU A 7 25.55 7.14 5.06
N HIS A 8 25.28 5.83 5.07
CA HIS A 8 23.96 5.30 4.75
C HIS A 8 22.91 5.68 5.78
N GLN A 9 23.28 5.75 7.06
CA GLN A 9 22.36 6.22 8.11
C GLN A 9 21.97 7.68 7.87
N ARG A 10 22.94 8.54 7.58
CA ARG A 10 22.69 9.97 7.26
C ARG A 10 21.82 10.14 6.01
N LEU A 11 22.05 9.35 4.97
CA LEU A 11 21.19 9.35 3.78
C LEU A 11 19.76 8.90 4.10
N THR A 12 19.60 7.86 4.89
CA THR A 12 18.30 7.38 5.32
C THR A 12 17.55 8.45 6.13
N GLU A 13 18.23 9.10 7.08
CA GLU A 13 17.67 10.21 7.85
C GLU A 13 17.27 11.38 6.96
N LEU A 14 18.11 11.73 5.97
CA LEU A 14 17.82 12.78 5.00
C LEU A 14 16.57 12.44 4.18
N PHE A 15 16.47 11.24 3.65
CA PHE A 15 15.32 10.83 2.85
C PHE A 15 14.00 10.80 3.64
N GLN A 16 14.07 10.46 4.93
CA GLN A 16 12.92 10.47 5.83
C GLN A 16 12.59 11.86 6.38
N HIS A 17 13.54 12.80 6.29
CA HIS A 17 13.33 14.15 6.80
C HIS A 17 12.12 14.82 6.15
N ARG A 18 11.22 15.36 6.97
CA ARG A 18 10.07 16.16 6.52
C ARG A 18 10.32 17.63 6.79
N TYR A 19 10.07 18.44 5.77
CA TYR A 19 10.20 19.89 5.93
C TYR A 19 9.21 20.42 6.95
N GLY A 20 9.71 21.21 7.90
CA GLY A 20 8.89 21.94 8.85
C GLY A 20 8.33 23.25 8.26
N GLY A 21 7.62 24.02 9.10
CA GLY A 21 7.11 25.34 8.75
C GLY A 21 5.76 25.31 7.98
N THR A 22 5.48 26.39 7.25
CA THR A 22 4.17 26.61 6.56
C THR A 22 4.33 26.89 5.06
N GLY A 23 5.53 26.72 4.51
CA GLY A 23 5.80 26.93 3.08
C GLY A 23 5.29 25.78 2.21
N ALA A 24 5.47 25.91 0.89
CA ALA A 24 5.02 24.93 -0.10
C ALA A 24 5.61 23.50 0.13
N LEU A 25 6.78 23.39 0.75
CA LEU A 25 7.42 22.11 1.06
C LEU A 25 7.00 21.53 2.42
N ALA A 26 6.26 22.28 3.26
CA ALA A 26 5.89 21.82 4.60
C ALA A 26 5.21 20.45 4.57
N GLY A 27 5.71 19.51 5.40
CA GLY A 27 5.24 18.13 5.48
C GLY A 27 5.75 17.18 4.40
N HIS A 28 6.34 17.67 3.31
CA HIS A 28 6.94 16.81 2.28
C HIS A 28 8.21 16.14 2.77
N ALA A 29 8.33 14.82 2.56
CA ALA A 29 9.58 14.12 2.79
C ALA A 29 10.57 14.40 1.65
N VAL A 30 11.86 14.56 1.99
CA VAL A 30 12.93 14.74 0.98
C VAL A 30 12.93 13.59 -0.02
N GLY A 31 12.80 12.35 0.47
CA GLY A 31 12.76 11.16 -0.39
C GLY A 31 11.64 11.19 -1.44
N ASN A 32 10.47 11.75 -1.08
CA ASN A 32 9.37 11.90 -2.05
C ASN A 32 9.75 12.88 -3.17
N LEU A 33 10.44 13.98 -2.85
CA LEU A 33 10.88 14.95 -3.85
C LEU A 33 11.98 14.37 -4.75
N VAL A 34 12.93 13.63 -4.17
CA VAL A 34 13.98 12.94 -4.94
C VAL A 34 13.37 11.91 -5.88
N PHE A 35 12.44 11.08 -5.39
CA PHE A 35 11.74 10.10 -6.21
C PHE A 35 10.96 10.77 -7.36
N THR A 36 10.21 11.83 -7.06
CA THR A 36 9.44 12.57 -8.09
C THR A 36 10.37 13.15 -9.16
N GLY A 37 11.48 13.75 -8.75
CA GLY A 37 12.47 14.29 -9.69
C GLY A 37 13.12 13.21 -10.57
N LEU A 38 13.45 12.06 -9.99
CA LEU A 38 13.96 10.91 -10.75
C LEU A 38 12.91 10.37 -11.72
N TRP A 39 11.65 10.27 -11.30
CA TRP A 39 10.57 9.83 -12.16
C TRP A 39 10.34 10.79 -13.35
N GLU A 40 10.38 12.09 -13.13
CA GLU A 40 10.30 13.07 -14.22
C GLU A 40 11.47 12.94 -15.21
N LEU A 41 12.67 12.61 -14.73
CA LEU A 41 13.87 12.45 -15.55
C LEU A 41 13.87 11.15 -16.36
N THR A 42 13.44 10.03 -15.75
CA THR A 42 13.45 8.70 -16.39
C THR A 42 12.19 8.44 -17.21
N GLY A 43 11.06 9.04 -16.81
CA GLY A 43 9.74 8.74 -17.38
C GLY A 43 9.16 7.39 -16.92
N ASP A 44 9.90 6.62 -16.12
CA ASP A 44 9.52 5.29 -15.62
C ASP A 44 9.60 5.25 -14.08
N PRO A 45 8.48 4.98 -13.37
CA PRO A 45 8.48 4.90 -11.92
C PRO A 45 9.31 3.73 -11.37
N ILE A 46 9.46 2.63 -12.12
CA ILE A 46 10.27 1.48 -11.70
C ILE A 46 11.75 1.86 -11.76
N GLU A 47 12.18 2.47 -12.86
CA GLU A 47 13.55 2.99 -13.00
C GLU A 47 13.90 4.00 -11.91
N ALA A 48 12.97 4.91 -11.60
CA ALA A 48 13.14 5.87 -10.53
C ALA A 48 13.26 5.20 -9.14
N LEU A 49 12.45 4.18 -8.85
CA LEU A 49 12.54 3.42 -7.60
C LEU A 49 13.85 2.64 -7.50
N ASP A 50 14.29 2.00 -8.59
CA ASP A 50 15.58 1.30 -8.66
C ASP A 50 16.75 2.27 -8.44
N ALA A 51 16.69 3.48 -8.99
CA ALA A 51 17.69 4.51 -8.76
C ALA A 51 17.73 4.97 -7.30
N VAL A 52 16.58 5.20 -6.67
CA VAL A 52 16.50 5.50 -5.23
C VAL A 52 17.06 4.34 -4.40
N GLY A 53 16.68 3.09 -4.73
CA GLY A 53 17.20 1.90 -4.07
C GLY A 53 18.73 1.80 -4.14
N SER A 54 19.30 2.12 -5.31
CA SER A 54 20.76 2.16 -5.50
C SER A 54 21.46 3.26 -4.68
N ILE A 55 20.87 4.45 -4.61
CA ILE A 55 21.39 5.57 -3.79
C ILE A 55 21.38 5.17 -2.30
N LEU A 56 20.35 4.50 -1.84
CA LEU A 56 20.19 4.09 -0.44
C LEU A 56 20.87 2.74 -0.12
N GLY A 57 21.47 2.06 -1.09
CA GLY A 57 22.08 0.74 -0.89
C GLY A 57 21.10 -0.31 -0.40
N VAL A 58 19.85 -0.28 -0.87
CA VAL A 58 18.80 -1.21 -0.46
C VAL A 58 19.10 -2.60 -0.98
N ALA A 59 19.05 -3.61 -0.11
CA ALA A 59 19.29 -5.00 -0.49
C ALA A 59 18.14 -5.63 -1.28
N GLY A 60 16.91 -5.11 -1.13
CA GLY A 60 15.73 -5.56 -1.85
C GLY A 60 15.37 -4.63 -3.00
N ARG A 61 14.20 -4.86 -3.58
CA ARG A 61 13.62 -4.04 -4.65
C ARG A 61 12.24 -3.53 -4.26
N VAL A 62 11.94 -2.29 -4.61
CA VAL A 62 10.62 -1.69 -4.44
C VAL A 62 9.94 -1.64 -5.80
N LEU A 63 8.75 -2.22 -5.89
CA LEU A 63 7.96 -2.22 -7.11
C LEU A 63 6.59 -1.57 -6.84
N PRO A 64 6.08 -0.71 -7.73
CA PRO A 64 4.71 -0.25 -7.63
C PRO A 64 3.76 -1.43 -7.93
N MET A 65 2.57 -1.43 -7.35
CA MET A 65 1.59 -2.49 -7.64
C MET A 65 1.07 -2.45 -9.09
N SER A 66 1.11 -1.28 -9.72
CA SER A 66 0.67 -1.05 -11.10
C SER A 66 1.49 0.07 -11.75
N PRO A 67 1.72 0.02 -13.08
CA PRO A 67 2.40 1.08 -13.81
C PRO A 67 1.50 2.28 -14.14
N VAL A 68 0.19 2.17 -13.90
CA VAL A 68 -0.78 3.24 -14.16
C VAL A 68 -1.18 3.95 -12.87
N ALA A 69 -1.55 5.22 -12.98
CA ALA A 69 -2.10 5.96 -11.86
C ALA A 69 -3.42 5.35 -11.41
N LEU A 70 -3.57 5.14 -10.10
CA LEU A 70 -4.74 4.53 -9.49
C LEU A 70 -5.35 5.44 -8.44
N ASP A 71 -6.67 5.51 -8.45
CA ASP A 71 -7.45 6.02 -7.34
C ASP A 71 -8.15 4.88 -6.59
N ILE A 72 -8.53 5.15 -5.34
CA ILE A 72 -9.34 4.24 -4.52
C ILE A 72 -10.71 4.85 -4.37
N ALA A 73 -11.75 4.06 -4.69
CA ALA A 73 -13.12 4.38 -4.34
C ALA A 73 -13.61 3.47 -3.21
N ALA A 74 -14.19 4.06 -2.17
CA ALA A 74 -14.72 3.34 -1.02
C ALA A 74 -16.23 3.51 -0.88
N GLU A 75 -16.93 2.43 -0.56
CA GLU A 75 -18.30 2.44 -0.08
C GLU A 75 -18.29 2.66 1.44
N VAL A 76 -18.88 3.75 1.90
CA VAL A 76 -18.85 4.19 3.29
C VAL A 76 -20.27 4.34 3.82
N VAL A 77 -20.50 3.88 5.04
CA VAL A 77 -21.74 4.05 5.80
C VAL A 77 -21.52 4.90 7.05
N GLY A 78 -22.60 5.41 7.63
CA GLY A 78 -22.53 6.20 8.86
C GLY A 78 -22.13 7.66 8.65
N LEU A 79 -22.17 8.15 7.42
CA LEU A 79 -21.99 9.57 7.10
C LEU A 79 -23.29 10.36 7.21
N GLU A 80 -24.43 9.69 7.25
CA GLU A 80 -25.77 10.28 7.36
C GLU A 80 -26.53 9.70 8.56
N SER A 81 -27.64 10.35 8.90
CA SER A 81 -28.50 9.91 10.00
C SER A 81 -29.14 8.52 9.78
N ASP A 82 -29.35 8.12 8.52
CA ASP A 82 -29.79 6.75 8.18
C ASP A 82 -28.54 5.88 7.95
N PRO A 83 -28.26 4.89 8.84
CA PRO A 83 -27.08 4.05 8.74
C PRO A 83 -27.08 3.11 7.52
N ARG A 84 -28.19 3.00 6.79
CA ARG A 84 -28.31 2.18 5.57
C ARG A 84 -27.84 2.92 4.32
N VAL A 85 -27.68 4.23 4.41
CA VAL A 85 -27.21 5.03 3.28
C VAL A 85 -25.73 4.78 3.06
N VAL A 86 -25.39 4.30 1.85
CA VAL A 86 -24.03 4.08 1.40
C VAL A 86 -23.59 5.26 0.55
N ARG A 87 -22.44 5.84 0.83
CA ARG A 87 -21.81 6.87 0.03
C ARG A 87 -20.53 6.38 -0.59
N THR A 88 -20.27 6.75 -1.83
CA THR A 88 -18.97 6.50 -2.47
C THR A 88 -18.05 7.70 -2.22
N ILE A 89 -16.88 7.42 -1.65
CA ILE A 89 -15.80 8.39 -1.46
C ILE A 89 -14.66 7.99 -2.40
N ILE A 90 -14.05 8.96 -3.08
CA ILE A 90 -12.95 8.73 -4.03
C ILE A 90 -11.71 9.47 -3.55
N GLY A 91 -10.56 8.81 -3.67
CA GLY A 91 -9.25 9.34 -3.32
C GLY A 91 -8.73 8.81 -1.99
N GLN A 92 -7.46 8.42 -1.98
CA GLN A 92 -6.79 7.78 -0.84
C GLN A 92 -6.91 8.59 0.46
N VAL A 93 -6.67 9.90 0.39
CA VAL A 93 -6.73 10.78 1.57
C VAL A 93 -8.17 10.86 2.10
N ALA A 94 -9.15 11.01 1.21
CA ALA A 94 -10.56 11.11 1.60
C ALA A 94 -11.06 9.80 2.25
N VAL A 95 -10.62 8.65 1.75
CA VAL A 95 -10.93 7.34 2.34
C VAL A 95 -10.27 7.19 3.71
N ALA A 96 -8.97 7.51 3.83
CA ALA A 96 -8.23 7.38 5.09
C ALA A 96 -8.71 8.33 6.21
N THR A 97 -9.35 9.45 5.84
CA THR A 97 -9.82 10.46 6.82
C THR A 97 -11.34 10.46 7.00
N THR A 98 -12.05 9.53 6.38
CA THR A 98 -13.52 9.48 6.50
C THR A 98 -13.97 9.22 7.94
N PRO A 99 -14.96 9.94 8.47
CA PRO A 99 -15.53 9.65 9.77
C PRO A 99 -16.50 8.46 9.75
N GLY A 100 -16.85 7.97 8.57
CA GLY A 100 -17.73 6.80 8.40
C GLY A 100 -16.97 5.49 8.44
N SER A 101 -17.72 4.38 8.34
CA SER A 101 -17.16 3.04 8.29
C SER A 101 -17.03 2.56 6.85
N VAL A 102 -15.82 2.24 6.43
CA VAL A 102 -15.55 1.67 5.09
C VAL A 102 -16.07 0.23 5.04
N ARG A 103 -16.87 -0.06 4.04
CA ARG A 103 -17.44 -1.40 3.78
C ARG A 103 -16.69 -2.15 2.70
N ARG A 104 -16.39 -1.46 1.62
CA ARG A 104 -15.73 -2.02 0.44
C ARG A 104 -14.89 -0.96 -0.24
N VAL A 105 -13.79 -1.39 -0.85
CA VAL A 105 -12.96 -0.54 -1.71
C VAL A 105 -12.81 -1.18 -3.08
N ARG A 106 -12.57 -0.35 -4.09
CA ARG A 106 -12.22 -0.76 -5.45
C ARG A 106 -11.20 0.21 -6.03
N LEU A 107 -10.48 -0.23 -7.04
CA LEU A 107 -9.54 0.61 -7.78
C LEU A 107 -10.24 1.36 -8.92
N ILE A 108 -9.69 2.49 -9.29
CA ILE A 108 -10.05 3.25 -10.49
C ILE A 108 -8.74 3.55 -11.24
N PRO A 109 -8.57 3.06 -12.49
CA PRO A 109 -9.48 2.16 -13.22
C PRO A 109 -9.63 0.79 -12.55
N GLU A 110 -10.72 0.11 -12.84
CA GLU A 110 -10.91 -1.30 -12.46
C GLU A 110 -9.97 -2.19 -13.28
N ASP A 111 -9.55 -3.30 -12.69
CA ASP A 111 -8.67 -4.28 -13.35
C ASP A 111 -7.35 -3.68 -13.92
N PRO A 112 -6.59 -2.90 -13.13
CA PRO A 112 -5.32 -2.36 -13.60
C PRO A 112 -4.30 -3.50 -13.80
N PRO A 113 -3.35 -3.36 -14.78
CA PRO A 113 -2.27 -4.33 -14.93
C PRO A 113 -1.31 -4.28 -13.74
N ALA A 114 -0.69 -5.39 -13.41
CA ALA A 114 0.43 -5.41 -12.47
C ALA A 114 1.67 -4.77 -13.10
N ALA A 115 2.50 -4.11 -12.29
CA ALA A 115 3.78 -3.61 -12.76
C ALA A 115 4.75 -4.76 -13.06
N ALA A 116 5.67 -4.51 -13.99
CA ALA A 116 6.67 -5.50 -14.40
C ALA A 116 7.49 -5.98 -13.20
N GLY A 117 7.69 -7.30 -13.09
CA GLY A 117 8.45 -7.95 -12.02
C GLY A 117 7.66 -8.25 -10.75
N VAL A 118 6.44 -7.71 -10.56
CA VAL A 118 5.66 -7.96 -9.33
C VAL A 118 5.16 -9.39 -9.28
N VAL A 119 4.63 -9.90 -10.39
CA VAL A 119 4.12 -11.28 -10.48
C VAL A 119 5.26 -12.28 -10.27
N GLU A 120 6.39 -12.06 -10.93
CA GLU A 120 7.59 -12.90 -10.79
C GLU A 120 8.14 -12.89 -9.36
N ALA A 121 8.09 -11.72 -8.69
CA ALA A 121 8.52 -11.60 -7.30
C ALA A 121 7.63 -12.44 -6.37
N VAL A 122 6.30 -12.41 -6.58
CA VAL A 122 5.35 -13.23 -5.79
C VAL A 122 5.52 -14.72 -6.10
N ASP A 123 5.67 -15.09 -7.38
CA ASP A 123 5.78 -16.49 -7.80
C ASP A 123 7.09 -17.16 -7.33
N SER A 124 8.17 -16.37 -7.19
CA SER A 124 9.50 -16.86 -6.75
C SER A 124 9.74 -16.74 -5.24
N ALA A 125 8.80 -16.17 -4.49
CA ALA A 125 8.98 -15.99 -3.06
C ALA A 125 8.84 -17.29 -2.28
N ASP A 126 9.62 -17.45 -1.19
CA ASP A 126 9.40 -18.48 -0.16
C ASP A 126 8.32 -18.05 0.85
N VAL A 127 8.25 -16.76 1.11
CA VAL A 127 7.29 -16.14 2.04
C VAL A 127 6.74 -14.85 1.43
N VAL A 128 5.44 -14.70 1.47
CA VAL A 128 4.76 -13.44 1.11
C VAL A 128 4.15 -12.82 2.35
N VAL A 129 4.50 -11.57 2.62
CA VAL A 129 3.96 -10.82 3.77
C VAL A 129 2.96 -9.79 3.26
N LEU A 130 1.72 -9.87 3.76
CA LEU A 130 0.66 -8.90 3.51
C LEU A 130 0.56 -7.96 4.71
N GLY A 131 0.86 -6.69 4.52
CA GLY A 131 0.91 -5.70 5.59
C GLY A 131 2.25 -5.68 6.36
N PRO A 132 2.33 -4.98 7.54
CA PRO A 132 1.28 -4.11 8.09
C PRO A 132 1.08 -2.85 7.26
N GLY A 133 0.00 -2.11 7.54
CA GLY A 133 -0.29 -0.84 6.86
C GLY A 133 -1.76 -0.47 6.96
N SER A 134 -2.13 0.69 6.41
CA SER A 134 -3.53 1.10 6.31
C SER A 134 -4.33 0.03 5.54
N TRP A 135 -5.39 -0.49 6.20
CA TRP A 135 -6.08 -1.68 5.71
C TRP A 135 -6.71 -1.45 4.34
N PHE A 136 -7.49 -0.38 4.23
CA PHE A 136 -8.25 -0.08 3.02
C PHE A 136 -7.47 0.75 1.98
N THR A 137 -6.40 1.43 2.37
CA THR A 137 -5.66 2.29 1.45
C THR A 137 -4.27 1.76 1.09
N SER A 138 -3.77 0.72 1.79
CA SER A 138 -2.45 0.15 1.51
C SER A 138 -2.48 -1.37 1.33
N VAL A 139 -3.15 -2.14 2.21
CA VAL A 139 -3.14 -3.61 2.12
C VAL A 139 -4.10 -4.11 1.06
N ILE A 140 -5.39 -3.80 1.19
CA ILE A 140 -6.44 -4.28 0.27
C ILE A 140 -6.20 -3.84 -1.19
N PRO A 141 -5.75 -2.62 -1.52
CA PRO A 141 -5.50 -2.23 -2.90
C PRO A 141 -4.57 -3.18 -3.67
N ASN A 142 -3.53 -3.71 -3.03
CA ASN A 142 -2.59 -4.63 -3.69
C ASN A 142 -3.27 -5.93 -4.14
N VAL A 143 -4.19 -6.46 -3.34
CA VAL A 143 -4.93 -7.70 -3.67
C VAL A 143 -6.10 -7.47 -4.63
N LEU A 144 -6.38 -6.21 -4.98
CA LEU A 144 -7.38 -5.84 -5.98
C LEU A 144 -6.79 -5.78 -7.41
N VAL A 145 -5.47 -5.81 -7.58
CA VAL A 145 -4.84 -5.94 -8.90
C VAL A 145 -4.97 -7.40 -9.35
N PRO A 146 -5.67 -7.70 -10.46
CA PRO A 146 -6.04 -9.08 -10.81
C PRO A 146 -4.86 -10.03 -10.94
N GLU A 147 -3.78 -9.58 -11.58
CA GLU A 147 -2.57 -10.40 -11.79
C GLU A 147 -1.85 -10.69 -10.47
N ILE A 148 -1.81 -9.71 -9.53
CA ILE A 148 -1.24 -9.91 -8.18
C ILE A 148 -2.10 -10.89 -7.39
N ALA A 149 -3.42 -10.71 -7.41
CA ALA A 149 -4.35 -11.63 -6.75
C ALA A 149 -4.23 -13.06 -7.28
N ALA A 150 -4.10 -13.21 -8.60
CA ALA A 150 -3.89 -14.52 -9.22
C ALA A 150 -2.53 -15.13 -8.84
N ALA A 151 -1.46 -14.34 -8.76
CA ALA A 151 -0.14 -14.80 -8.31
C ALA A 151 -0.19 -15.23 -6.84
N LEU A 152 -0.82 -14.46 -5.96
CA LEU A 152 -1.00 -14.79 -4.55
C LEU A 152 -1.83 -16.07 -4.33
N ALA A 153 -2.82 -16.32 -5.20
CA ALA A 153 -3.64 -17.51 -5.12
C ALA A 153 -2.89 -18.80 -5.52
N ARG A 154 -1.95 -18.71 -6.47
CA ARG A 154 -1.24 -19.89 -7.00
C ARG A 154 0.12 -20.16 -6.37
N THR A 155 0.76 -19.14 -5.78
CA THR A 155 2.10 -19.31 -5.21
C THR A 155 2.11 -20.34 -4.08
N PRO A 156 3.13 -21.22 -4.02
CA PRO A 156 3.33 -22.12 -2.89
C PRO A 156 3.95 -21.42 -1.66
N ALA A 157 4.31 -20.14 -1.77
CA ALA A 157 4.90 -19.38 -0.69
C ALA A 157 3.99 -19.34 0.55
N THR A 158 4.58 -19.37 1.74
CA THR A 158 3.84 -19.13 2.98
C THR A 158 3.32 -17.70 3.03
N LYS A 159 2.01 -17.53 3.11
CA LYS A 159 1.36 -16.21 3.17
C LYS A 159 1.09 -15.80 4.59
N VAL A 160 1.79 -14.74 5.02
CA VAL A 160 1.72 -14.18 6.37
C VAL A 160 0.96 -12.85 6.33
N LEU A 161 -0.15 -12.76 7.04
CA LEU A 161 -0.87 -11.52 7.24
C LEU A 161 -0.40 -10.87 8.54
N VAL A 162 0.19 -9.67 8.42
CA VAL A 162 0.62 -8.88 9.58
C VAL A 162 -0.37 -7.76 9.84
N LEU A 163 -1.00 -7.80 11.02
CA LEU A 163 -1.95 -6.78 11.45
C LEU A 163 -1.24 -5.62 12.14
N ASN A 164 -1.87 -4.45 12.12
CA ASN A 164 -1.37 -3.31 12.86
C ASN A 164 -1.48 -3.55 14.37
N LEU A 165 -0.45 -3.20 15.14
CA LEU A 165 -0.44 -3.33 16.59
C LEU A 165 -1.50 -2.45 17.30
N ALA A 166 -1.93 -1.37 16.64
CA ALA A 166 -2.98 -0.49 17.12
C ALA A 166 -4.05 -0.29 16.05
N PRO A 167 -5.34 -0.22 16.45
CA PRO A 167 -6.41 0.07 15.51
C PRO A 167 -6.21 1.43 14.84
N GLN A 168 -6.52 1.51 13.56
CA GLN A 168 -6.48 2.78 12.82
C GLN A 168 -7.85 3.47 12.93
N PRO A 169 -7.91 4.67 13.50
CA PRO A 169 -9.15 5.45 13.55
C PRO A 169 -9.73 5.67 12.14
N GLY A 170 -11.03 5.48 12.00
CA GLY A 170 -11.72 5.63 10.71
C GLY A 170 -11.67 4.40 9.80
N GLU A 171 -10.67 3.51 9.95
CA GLU A 171 -10.52 2.31 9.10
C GLU A 171 -10.87 1.01 9.85
N THR A 172 -10.11 0.67 10.86
CA THR A 172 -10.18 -0.62 11.54
C THR A 172 -10.46 -0.51 13.04
N ALA A 173 -11.01 0.63 13.49
CA ALA A 173 -11.41 0.79 14.89
C ALA A 173 -12.41 -0.30 15.31
N GLY A 174 -12.02 -1.10 16.29
CA GLY A 174 -12.83 -2.21 16.80
C GLY A 174 -12.76 -3.50 15.98
N PHE A 175 -11.92 -3.58 14.93
CA PHE A 175 -11.75 -4.82 14.19
C PHE A 175 -11.00 -5.86 15.00
N SER A 176 -11.54 -7.08 15.02
CA SER A 176 -10.80 -8.28 15.43
C SER A 176 -9.99 -8.84 14.26
N SER A 177 -9.11 -9.82 14.55
CA SER A 177 -8.34 -10.53 13.50
C SER A 177 -9.28 -11.20 12.49
N GLU A 178 -10.40 -11.77 12.95
CA GLU A 178 -11.40 -12.39 12.10
C GLU A 178 -12.09 -11.39 11.17
N GLN A 179 -12.31 -10.17 11.64
CA GLN A 179 -12.89 -9.11 10.83
C GLN A 179 -11.93 -8.65 9.74
N HIS A 180 -10.63 -8.54 10.02
CA HIS A 180 -9.62 -8.27 8.99
C HIS A 180 -9.61 -9.37 7.92
N LEU A 181 -9.61 -10.64 8.32
CA LEU A 181 -9.71 -11.77 7.38
C LEU A 181 -11.02 -11.76 6.60
N HIS A 182 -12.13 -11.43 7.25
CA HIS A 182 -13.41 -11.35 6.57
C HIS A 182 -13.39 -10.31 5.45
N VAL A 183 -12.84 -9.12 5.73
CA VAL A 183 -12.68 -8.06 4.73
C VAL A 183 -11.74 -8.49 3.60
N LEU A 184 -10.60 -9.13 3.92
CA LEU A 184 -9.70 -9.67 2.88
C LEU A 184 -10.44 -10.65 1.96
N ARG A 185 -11.17 -11.61 2.53
CA ARG A 185 -11.95 -12.60 1.76
C ARG A 185 -13.09 -12.00 0.94
N GLN A 186 -13.67 -10.88 1.38
CA GLN A 186 -14.67 -10.17 0.59
C GLN A 186 -14.07 -9.52 -0.67
N HIS A 187 -12.81 -9.12 -0.64
CA HIS A 187 -12.11 -8.43 -1.74
C HIS A 187 -11.33 -9.40 -2.63
N ALA A 188 -10.74 -10.44 -2.03
CA ALA A 188 -9.90 -11.42 -2.71
C ALA A 188 -10.15 -12.83 -2.16
N PRO A 189 -11.32 -13.44 -2.45
CA PRO A 189 -11.74 -14.75 -1.90
C PRO A 189 -10.83 -15.91 -2.31
N GLN A 190 -10.04 -15.74 -3.36
CA GLN A 190 -9.10 -16.73 -3.86
C GLN A 190 -7.78 -16.80 -3.11
N ILE A 191 -7.52 -15.85 -2.18
CA ILE A 191 -6.26 -15.79 -1.43
C ILE A 191 -6.46 -16.43 -0.06
N ASP A 192 -5.77 -17.53 0.18
CA ASP A 192 -5.65 -18.13 1.50
C ASP A 192 -4.44 -17.57 2.26
N VAL A 193 -4.62 -17.32 3.56
CA VAL A 193 -3.58 -16.84 4.48
C VAL A 193 -3.20 -18.00 5.39
N ASP A 194 -1.90 -18.29 5.49
CA ASP A 194 -1.38 -19.41 6.30
C ASP A 194 -1.13 -19.00 7.75
N VAL A 195 -0.70 -17.75 7.97
CA VAL A 195 -0.31 -17.23 9.30
C VAL A 195 -0.84 -15.82 9.49
N ILE A 196 -1.29 -15.50 10.71
CA ILE A 196 -1.68 -14.14 11.13
C ILE A 196 -0.82 -13.75 12.33
N LEU A 197 -0.23 -12.55 12.23
CA LEU A 197 0.60 -11.94 13.28
C LEU A 197 0.03 -10.59 13.71
#